data_35be523300319bc662f53df1ffdda304
#
_entry.id   35be523300319bc662f53df1ffdda304
#
_cell.length_a   1.000
_cell.length_b   1.000
_cell.length_c   1.000
_cell.angle_alpha   90.00
_cell.angle_beta   90.00
_cell.angle_gamma   90.00
#
_symmetry.space_group_name_H-M   'P 1'
#
loop_
_entity.id
_entity.type
_entity.pdbx_description
1 polymer ?
#
loop_
_entity_poly.entity_id
_entity_poly.type
_entity_poly.pdbx_seq_one_letter_code
_entity_poly.pdbx_strand_id
1 'polypeptide(L)'
;MQKFDLIVIGGGPGGYLCAERAGKAGLRPALIEKRALGGTCLNEGCIPTKSLLYCAKQYQAALHGADYGVTAENVSFDHAKVVARKDGVVRTLVRGVGAAMKAHGVTVFSAEGKILGKNGENFTVSAGSEVLSAPRLVIATGSSAAVPPIPGVKEGLASGFVMTNREILALQTQPKSLVCIGGGVIGLEMACYFASIGTKVTVVEMMPKIAGNTDPEICDLLMKTYRKQGMEFCLGAKVEAVTAAGVVYSDAAGQHTAPCDRVLLSAGRRADVTGLGTEAIGLALERGAVVTDARMRTNVPGVWAIGDCNGKLMLAHTAYREAEVAVNDMLGKKDRIDYSIIPSVIYTTPEVACVGETEQSAKEKGLDVQIVKAPMALSGRYLAENPKGDGFCKLLYDRKNRCVVGVHLVGSYASEIIYGAAMMVHSKLPVQHLDKIVFPHPTVGEVVREALFLL
;
A
#
# COMPACT_ATOMS: atom_id res chain seq x y z
N MET A 1 4.20 23.34 -29.85
CA MET A 1 3.56 22.04 -29.54
C MET A 1 4.56 20.93 -29.86
N GLN A 2 4.98 20.20 -28.82
CA GLN A 2 5.94 19.09 -28.95
C GLN A 2 5.16 17.77 -29.20
N LYS A 3 5.70 16.92 -30.09
CA LYS A 3 5.04 15.66 -30.48
C LYS A 3 5.73 14.46 -29.82
N PHE A 4 4.96 13.55 -29.27
CA PHE A 4 5.37 12.30 -28.64
C PHE A 4 4.53 11.13 -29.17
N ASP A 5 4.93 9.90 -28.87
CA ASP A 5 4.14 8.70 -29.18
C ASP A 5 3.18 8.33 -28.04
N LEU A 6 3.52 8.81 -26.84
CA LEU A 6 2.77 8.59 -25.61
C LEU A 6 2.96 9.79 -24.65
N ILE A 7 1.89 10.24 -24.03
CA ILE A 7 1.92 11.15 -22.89
C ILE A 7 1.43 10.39 -21.66
N VAL A 8 2.18 10.46 -20.55
CA VAL A 8 1.83 9.90 -19.24
C VAL A 8 1.68 11.06 -18.26
N ILE A 9 0.53 11.18 -17.61
CA ILE A 9 0.28 12.20 -16.58
C ILE A 9 0.35 11.55 -15.20
N GLY A 10 1.37 11.92 -14.41
CA GLY A 10 1.70 11.40 -13.11
C GLY A 10 2.92 10.49 -13.10
N GLY A 11 3.92 10.83 -12.28
CA GLY A 11 5.22 10.16 -12.16
C GLY A 11 5.31 9.20 -10.96
N GLY A 12 4.17 8.70 -10.47
CA GLY A 12 4.10 7.64 -9.45
C GLY A 12 4.47 6.25 -10.00
N PRO A 13 4.34 5.16 -9.19
CA PRO A 13 4.73 3.80 -9.57
C PRO A 13 4.19 3.36 -10.93
N GLY A 14 2.90 3.53 -11.19
CA GLY A 14 2.31 3.22 -12.49
C GLY A 14 2.89 4.07 -13.62
N GLY A 15 2.98 5.39 -13.41
CA GLY A 15 3.39 6.33 -14.46
C GLY A 15 4.84 6.19 -14.88
N TYR A 16 5.79 6.17 -13.93
CA TYR A 16 7.20 6.03 -14.31
C TYR A 16 7.50 4.65 -14.92
N LEU A 17 6.89 3.57 -14.41
CA LEU A 17 7.09 2.25 -15.01
C LEU A 17 6.46 2.17 -16.41
N CYS A 18 5.26 2.74 -16.62
CA CYS A 18 4.63 2.81 -17.92
C CYS A 18 5.53 3.55 -18.93
N ALA A 19 6.04 4.73 -18.57
CA ALA A 19 6.92 5.50 -19.41
C ALA A 19 8.23 4.77 -19.72
N GLU A 20 8.85 4.13 -18.71
CA GLU A 20 10.05 3.30 -18.87
C GLU A 20 9.82 2.14 -19.85
N ARG A 21 8.75 1.36 -19.65
CA ARG A 21 8.42 0.21 -20.50
C ARG A 21 8.09 0.64 -21.93
N ALA A 22 7.38 1.74 -22.10
CA ALA A 22 7.08 2.33 -23.41
C ALA A 22 8.37 2.78 -24.12
N GLY A 23 9.26 3.49 -23.43
CA GLY A 23 10.56 3.91 -23.97
C GLY A 23 11.43 2.71 -24.36
N LYS A 24 11.52 1.69 -23.50
CA LYS A 24 12.22 0.43 -23.80
C LYS A 24 11.64 -0.30 -25.02
N ALA A 25 10.36 -0.13 -25.31
CA ALA A 25 9.70 -0.69 -26.49
C ALA A 25 9.86 0.16 -27.76
N GLY A 26 10.62 1.25 -27.69
CA GLY A 26 10.93 2.12 -28.84
C GLY A 26 9.96 3.28 -29.07
N LEU A 27 8.99 3.48 -28.17
CA LEU A 27 8.16 4.69 -28.19
C LEU A 27 8.93 5.89 -27.65
N ARG A 28 8.48 7.11 -27.99
CA ARG A 28 8.97 8.37 -27.39
C ARG A 28 7.96 8.87 -26.37
N PRO A 29 8.08 8.53 -25.08
CA PRO A 29 7.16 8.96 -24.05
C PRO A 29 7.52 10.31 -23.47
N ALA A 30 6.50 11.13 -23.19
CA ALA A 30 6.54 12.26 -22.29
C ALA A 30 5.93 11.86 -20.95
N LEU A 31 6.60 12.13 -19.84
CA LEU A 31 6.11 11.94 -18.47
C LEU A 31 5.97 13.29 -17.80
N ILE A 32 4.75 13.61 -17.35
CA ILE A 32 4.46 14.88 -16.66
C ILE A 32 4.26 14.59 -15.17
N GLU A 33 5.07 15.22 -14.32
CA GLU A 33 4.97 15.06 -12.86
C GLU A 33 5.01 16.42 -12.17
N LYS A 34 3.96 16.71 -11.38
CA LYS A 34 3.79 18.03 -10.74
C LYS A 34 4.65 18.26 -9.50
N ARG A 35 5.20 17.20 -8.89
CA ARG A 35 5.91 17.28 -7.60
C ARG A 35 7.27 16.60 -7.65
N ALA A 36 7.30 15.28 -7.58
CA ALA A 36 8.54 14.50 -7.60
C ALA A 36 8.29 13.10 -8.20
N LEU A 37 9.23 12.64 -9.01
CA LEU A 37 9.24 11.27 -9.51
C LEU A 37 9.15 10.26 -8.36
N GLY A 38 8.48 9.14 -8.61
CA GLY A 38 8.22 8.13 -7.57
C GLY A 38 6.85 8.29 -6.88
N GLY A 39 6.20 9.46 -7.02
CA GLY A 39 4.85 9.72 -6.51
C GLY A 39 4.72 9.47 -5.00
N THR A 40 3.51 9.16 -4.55
CA THR A 40 3.21 8.90 -3.13
C THR A 40 4.08 7.77 -2.56
N CYS A 41 4.24 6.67 -3.27
CA CYS A 41 4.94 5.49 -2.76
C CYS A 41 6.38 5.79 -2.33
N LEU A 42 7.21 6.42 -3.19
CA LEU A 42 8.60 6.72 -2.88
C LEU A 42 8.76 7.91 -1.94
N ASN A 43 7.90 8.93 -2.06
CA ASN A 43 8.10 10.20 -1.35
C ASN A 43 7.32 10.29 -0.03
N GLU A 44 6.10 9.72 0.05
CA GLU A 44 5.12 10.00 1.11
C GLU A 44 4.33 8.75 1.55
N GLY A 45 4.80 7.55 1.24
CA GLY A 45 4.07 6.31 1.50
C GLY A 45 4.98 5.14 1.83
N CYS A 46 5.11 4.19 0.90
CA CYS A 46 5.73 2.89 1.11
C CYS A 46 7.15 3.01 1.69
N ILE A 47 8.05 3.64 0.96
CA ILE A 47 9.48 3.66 1.29
C ILE A 47 9.78 4.44 2.57
N PRO A 48 9.28 5.68 2.75
CA PRO A 48 9.51 6.39 4.00
C PRO A 48 8.94 5.64 5.20
N THR A 49 7.74 5.05 5.10
CA THR A 49 7.13 4.26 6.17
C THR A 49 8.00 3.06 6.54
N LYS A 50 8.42 2.25 5.56
CA LYS A 50 9.25 1.05 5.80
C LYS A 50 10.63 1.42 6.36
N SER A 51 11.18 2.56 5.95
CA SER A 51 12.42 3.10 6.53
C SER A 51 12.26 3.44 8.02
N LEU A 52 11.14 4.07 8.40
CA LEU A 52 10.84 4.37 9.79
C LEU A 52 10.60 3.09 10.62
N LEU A 53 9.75 2.18 10.13
CA LEU A 53 9.46 0.91 10.80
C LEU A 53 10.73 0.07 11.01
N TYR A 54 11.63 0.04 10.05
CA TYR A 54 12.90 -0.68 10.20
C TYR A 54 13.77 -0.07 11.30
N CYS A 55 13.84 1.25 11.41
CA CYS A 55 14.57 1.92 12.49
C CYS A 55 13.94 1.62 13.87
N ALA A 56 12.61 1.63 13.98
CA ALA A 56 11.91 1.24 15.19
C ALA A 56 12.18 -0.23 15.55
N LYS A 57 12.22 -1.14 14.56
CA LYS A 57 12.59 -2.54 14.76
C LYS A 57 14.00 -2.68 15.34
N GLN A 58 14.98 -1.90 14.85
CA GLN A 58 16.34 -1.92 15.41
C GLN A 58 16.38 -1.41 16.86
N TYR A 59 15.61 -0.35 17.15
CA TYR A 59 15.50 0.17 18.52
C TYR A 59 14.89 -0.86 19.46
N GLN A 60 13.80 -1.51 19.07
CA GLN A 60 13.16 -2.58 19.84
C GLN A 60 14.08 -3.80 20.03
N ALA A 61 14.85 -4.17 19.01
CA ALA A 61 15.84 -5.24 19.10
C ALA A 61 16.93 -4.94 20.14
N ALA A 62 17.39 -3.67 20.21
CA ALA A 62 18.35 -3.23 21.22
C ALA A 62 17.76 -3.23 22.64
N LEU A 63 16.51 -2.81 22.80
CA LEU A 63 15.83 -2.82 24.12
C LEU A 63 15.56 -4.23 24.64
N HIS A 64 15.30 -5.19 23.76
CA HIS A 64 14.94 -6.57 24.11
C HIS A 64 16.08 -7.57 23.82
N GLY A 65 17.30 -7.08 23.64
CA GLY A 65 18.49 -7.92 23.36
C GLY A 65 18.74 -9.01 24.42
N ALA A 66 18.35 -8.77 25.66
CA ALA A 66 18.51 -9.72 26.76
C ALA A 66 17.80 -11.07 26.50
N ASP A 67 16.69 -11.09 25.77
CA ASP A 67 16.01 -12.34 25.34
C ASP A 67 16.91 -13.22 24.46
N TYR A 68 17.97 -12.65 23.86
CA TYR A 68 18.94 -13.30 22.98
C TYR A 68 20.36 -13.33 23.56
N GLY A 69 20.51 -13.00 24.86
CA GLY A 69 21.83 -12.94 25.50
C GLY A 69 22.67 -11.71 25.13
N VAL A 70 22.06 -10.68 24.54
CA VAL A 70 22.72 -9.43 24.18
C VAL A 70 22.37 -8.36 25.19
N THR A 71 23.37 -7.79 25.85
CA THR A 71 23.18 -6.65 26.79
C THR A 71 23.49 -5.34 26.07
N ALA A 72 22.56 -4.40 26.15
CA ALA A 72 22.76 -3.04 25.65
C ALA A 72 22.38 -2.05 26.74
N GLU A 73 23.23 -1.06 26.99
CA GLU A 73 23.02 -0.01 27.98
C GLU A 73 22.78 1.33 27.30
N ASN A 74 22.02 2.21 27.96
CA ASN A 74 21.74 3.58 27.51
C ASN A 74 21.15 3.66 26.09
N VAL A 75 20.29 2.69 25.74
CA VAL A 75 19.63 2.68 24.43
C VAL A 75 18.70 3.87 24.30
N SER A 76 18.92 4.71 23.29
CA SER A 76 18.13 5.91 23.02
C SER A 76 17.68 5.94 21.56
N PHE A 77 16.61 6.69 21.28
CA PHE A 77 16.06 6.87 19.94
C PHE A 77 16.05 8.35 19.57
N ASP A 78 16.73 8.70 18.48
CA ASP A 78 16.75 10.04 17.92
C ASP A 78 15.85 10.10 16.68
N HIS A 79 14.61 10.54 16.88
CA HIS A 79 13.60 10.60 15.84
C HIS A 79 14.02 11.48 14.67
N ALA A 80 14.67 12.62 14.92
CA ALA A 80 15.10 13.54 13.87
C ALA A 80 16.17 12.89 12.96
N LYS A 81 17.13 12.15 13.54
CA LYS A 81 18.10 11.39 12.75
C LYS A 81 17.46 10.28 11.93
N VAL A 82 16.43 9.62 12.47
CA VAL A 82 15.68 8.58 11.74
C VAL A 82 14.94 9.19 10.54
N VAL A 83 14.31 10.36 10.72
CA VAL A 83 13.66 11.09 9.61
C VAL A 83 14.71 11.51 8.57
N ALA A 84 15.85 12.06 8.98
CA ALA A 84 16.92 12.42 8.05
C ALA A 84 17.48 11.22 7.26
N ARG A 85 17.63 10.05 7.92
CA ARG A 85 18.00 8.79 7.24
C ARG A 85 16.95 8.38 6.20
N LYS A 86 15.67 8.40 6.57
CA LYS A 86 14.54 8.12 5.68
C LYS A 86 14.58 9.03 4.44
N ASP A 87 14.82 10.32 4.61
CA ASP A 87 14.96 11.29 3.51
C ASP A 87 16.13 10.95 2.59
N GLY A 88 17.24 10.46 3.14
CA GLY A 88 18.37 9.96 2.37
C GLY A 88 18.01 8.79 1.45
N VAL A 89 17.26 7.81 1.98
CA VAL A 89 16.76 6.66 1.21
C VAL A 89 15.84 7.11 0.07
N VAL A 90 14.88 7.99 0.38
CA VAL A 90 13.93 8.54 -0.61
C VAL A 90 14.69 9.23 -1.74
N ARG A 91 15.62 10.15 -1.41
CA ARG A 91 16.42 10.87 -2.42
C ARG A 91 17.20 9.93 -3.33
N THR A 92 17.74 8.85 -2.78
CA THR A 92 18.50 7.85 -3.57
C THR A 92 17.59 7.16 -4.58
N LEU A 93 16.40 6.73 -4.18
CA LEU A 93 15.45 6.04 -5.06
C LEU A 93 14.85 6.97 -6.11
N VAL A 94 14.50 8.20 -5.74
CA VAL A 94 13.97 9.20 -6.68
C VAL A 94 15.00 9.52 -7.77
N ARG A 95 16.29 9.66 -7.40
CA ARG A 95 17.38 9.80 -8.38
C ARG A 95 17.49 8.58 -9.30
N GLY A 96 17.33 7.37 -8.76
CA GLY A 96 17.31 6.13 -9.54
C GLY A 96 16.20 6.12 -10.58
N VAL A 97 14.99 6.55 -10.22
CA VAL A 97 13.87 6.68 -11.18
C VAL A 97 14.23 7.70 -12.27
N GLY A 98 14.77 8.86 -11.90
CA GLY A 98 15.21 9.87 -12.88
C GLY A 98 16.26 9.33 -13.87
N ALA A 99 17.22 8.56 -13.37
CA ALA A 99 18.24 7.91 -14.20
C ALA A 99 17.62 6.87 -15.17
N ALA A 100 16.63 6.07 -14.69
CA ALA A 100 15.90 5.12 -15.52
C ALA A 100 15.10 5.83 -16.62
N MET A 101 14.43 6.95 -16.31
CA MET A 101 13.74 7.76 -17.33
C MET A 101 14.69 8.20 -18.44
N LYS A 102 15.84 8.74 -18.07
CA LYS A 102 16.86 9.17 -19.04
C LYS A 102 17.41 8.02 -19.87
N ALA A 103 17.70 6.88 -19.24
CA ALA A 103 18.24 5.69 -19.92
C ALA A 103 17.29 5.11 -20.95
N HIS A 104 15.98 5.30 -20.79
CA HIS A 104 14.95 4.78 -21.70
C HIS A 104 14.29 5.87 -22.58
N GLY A 105 14.95 7.02 -22.75
CA GLY A 105 14.50 8.07 -23.68
C GLY A 105 13.18 8.76 -23.27
N VAL A 106 12.82 8.73 -21.99
CA VAL A 106 11.63 9.41 -21.47
C VAL A 106 11.94 10.90 -21.27
N THR A 107 11.13 11.77 -21.89
CA THR A 107 11.18 13.21 -21.60
C THR A 107 10.32 13.54 -20.39
N VAL A 108 10.93 14.01 -19.32
CA VAL A 108 10.21 14.35 -18.07
C VAL A 108 9.93 15.85 -18.02
N PHE A 109 8.67 16.20 -17.76
CA PHE A 109 8.21 17.57 -17.53
C PHE A 109 7.84 17.73 -16.06
N SER A 110 8.59 18.59 -15.35
CA SER A 110 8.28 18.95 -13.94
C SER A 110 7.21 20.04 -13.90
N ALA A 111 5.96 19.65 -14.12
CA ALA A 111 4.83 20.55 -14.23
C ALA A 111 3.51 19.84 -13.93
N GLU A 112 2.44 20.59 -13.69
CA GLU A 112 1.08 20.05 -13.65
C GLU A 112 0.60 19.78 -15.08
N GLY A 113 0.08 18.55 -15.28
CA GLY A 113 -0.50 18.13 -16.56
C GLY A 113 -1.99 18.37 -16.58
N LYS A 114 -2.52 18.93 -17.70
CA LYS A 114 -3.95 19.08 -17.92
C LYS A 114 -4.33 18.70 -19.35
N ILE A 115 -5.36 17.89 -19.50
CA ILE A 115 -5.92 17.50 -20.79
C ILE A 115 -6.66 18.70 -21.37
N LEU A 116 -6.27 19.13 -22.57
CA LEU A 116 -6.87 20.27 -23.25
C LEU A 116 -7.93 19.83 -24.27
N GLY A 117 -7.85 18.58 -24.75
CA GLY A 117 -8.77 18.02 -25.72
C GLY A 117 -8.13 17.03 -26.68
N LYS A 118 -8.85 16.74 -27.76
CA LYS A 118 -8.40 15.85 -28.85
C LYS A 118 -8.50 16.59 -30.18
N ASN A 119 -7.46 16.53 -30.99
CA ASN A 119 -7.43 17.06 -32.34
C ASN A 119 -7.07 15.96 -33.33
N GLY A 120 -8.05 15.51 -34.13
CA GLY A 120 -7.91 14.31 -34.95
C GLY A 120 -7.67 13.08 -34.06
N GLU A 121 -6.57 12.37 -34.31
CA GLU A 121 -6.18 11.19 -33.51
C GLU A 121 -5.35 11.56 -32.27
N ASN A 122 -4.84 12.78 -32.18
CA ASN A 122 -3.92 13.17 -31.11
C ASN A 122 -4.63 13.87 -29.95
N PHE A 123 -4.24 13.50 -28.74
CA PHE A 123 -4.57 14.23 -27.51
C PHE A 123 -3.62 15.41 -27.36
N THR A 124 -4.16 16.50 -26.84
CA THR A 124 -3.40 17.72 -26.49
C THR A 124 -3.40 17.88 -24.97
N VAL A 125 -2.21 18.01 -24.40
CA VAL A 125 -2.01 18.11 -22.95
C VAL A 125 -1.08 19.28 -22.65
N SER A 126 -1.42 20.13 -21.69
CA SER A 126 -0.48 21.12 -21.17
C SER A 126 0.41 20.50 -20.09
N ALA A 127 1.68 20.91 -20.07
CA ALA A 127 2.66 20.61 -19.03
C ALA A 127 3.27 21.96 -18.59
N GLY A 128 2.59 22.65 -17.66
CA GLY A 128 2.89 24.04 -17.33
C GLY A 128 2.64 24.95 -18.55
N SER A 129 3.67 25.65 -19.02
CA SER A 129 3.63 26.51 -20.22
C SER A 129 3.78 25.75 -21.56
N GLU A 130 4.21 24.49 -21.50
CA GLU A 130 4.41 23.66 -22.68
C GLU A 130 3.10 22.98 -23.12
N VAL A 131 2.94 22.78 -24.44
CA VAL A 131 1.82 22.04 -25.01
C VAL A 131 2.35 20.83 -25.75
N LEU A 132 1.90 19.65 -25.34
CA LEU A 132 2.30 18.34 -25.84
C LEU A 132 1.18 17.71 -26.65
N SER A 133 1.54 16.87 -27.61
CA SER A 133 0.58 16.13 -28.44
C SER A 133 1.05 14.70 -28.66
N ALA A 134 0.14 13.73 -28.51
CA ALA A 134 0.39 12.31 -28.76
C ALA A 134 -0.90 11.55 -29.11
N PRO A 135 -0.81 10.45 -29.90
CA PRO A 135 -1.96 9.59 -30.17
C PRO A 135 -2.38 8.71 -28.98
N ARG A 136 -1.52 8.61 -27.96
CA ARG A 136 -1.76 7.79 -26.74
C ARG A 136 -1.62 8.64 -25.48
N LEU A 137 -2.53 8.43 -24.55
CA LEU A 137 -2.56 9.10 -23.26
C LEU A 137 -2.74 8.10 -22.13
N VAL A 138 -1.89 8.19 -21.10
CA VAL A 138 -2.04 7.44 -19.85
C VAL A 138 -2.28 8.39 -18.69
N ILE A 139 -3.34 8.12 -17.94
CA ILE A 139 -3.66 8.78 -16.69
C ILE A 139 -3.11 7.94 -15.55
N ALA A 140 -2.15 8.48 -14.80
CA ALA A 140 -1.47 7.84 -13.67
C ALA A 140 -1.35 8.79 -12.48
N THR A 141 -2.36 9.66 -12.32
CA THR A 141 -2.38 10.77 -11.35
C THR A 141 -2.47 10.32 -9.89
N GLY A 142 -2.77 9.03 -9.66
CA GLY A 142 -2.74 8.42 -8.34
C GLY A 142 -3.93 8.82 -7.47
N SER A 143 -3.65 9.01 -6.17
CA SER A 143 -4.65 9.32 -5.15
C SER A 143 -4.11 10.29 -4.11
N SER A 144 -5.02 10.92 -3.38
CA SER A 144 -4.75 11.77 -2.22
C SER A 144 -5.45 11.23 -0.96
N ALA A 145 -4.99 11.63 0.22
CA ALA A 145 -5.66 11.29 1.47
C ALA A 145 -7.09 11.81 1.47
N ALA A 146 -8.04 10.96 1.87
CA ALA A 146 -9.42 11.38 2.04
C ALA A 146 -9.54 12.30 3.26
N VAL A 147 -10.15 13.46 3.08
CA VAL A 147 -10.44 14.43 4.14
C VAL A 147 -11.96 14.46 4.32
N PRO A 148 -12.51 13.69 5.28
CA PRO A 148 -13.94 13.70 5.55
C PRO A 148 -14.35 15.05 6.15
N PRO A 149 -15.62 15.45 6.02
CA PRO A 149 -16.13 16.71 6.54
C PRO A 149 -16.41 16.64 8.06
N ILE A 150 -15.38 16.29 8.83
CA ILE A 150 -15.42 16.24 10.29
C ILE A 150 -15.07 17.63 10.82
N PRO A 151 -15.87 18.22 11.73
CA PRO A 151 -15.56 19.49 12.38
C PRO A 151 -14.17 19.52 12.98
N GLY A 152 -13.42 20.61 12.75
CA GLY A 152 -12.06 20.81 13.25
C GLY A 152 -10.95 20.14 12.46
N VAL A 153 -11.25 19.25 11.51
CA VAL A 153 -10.22 18.57 10.70
C VAL A 153 -9.50 19.54 9.76
N LYS A 154 -10.23 20.43 9.08
CA LYS A 154 -9.61 21.41 8.16
C LYS A 154 -8.72 22.40 8.89
N GLU A 155 -9.18 22.90 10.02
CA GLU A 155 -8.44 23.80 10.90
C GLU A 155 -7.21 23.09 11.50
N GLY A 156 -7.39 21.84 11.88
CA GLY A 156 -6.30 20.99 12.38
C GLY A 156 -5.23 20.72 11.33
N LEU A 157 -5.61 20.48 10.07
CA LEU A 157 -4.66 20.34 8.94
C LEU A 157 -3.89 21.65 8.69
N ALA A 158 -4.59 22.80 8.74
CA ALA A 158 -3.97 24.10 8.54
C ALA A 158 -2.97 24.47 9.65
N SER A 159 -3.24 24.06 10.89
CA SER A 159 -2.34 24.29 12.04
C SER A 159 -1.25 23.24 12.22
N GLY A 160 -1.32 22.11 11.50
CA GLY A 160 -0.42 20.96 11.67
C GLY A 160 -0.74 20.10 12.90
N PHE A 161 -1.86 20.32 13.60
CA PHE A 161 -2.36 19.45 14.66
C PHE A 161 -2.88 18.13 14.09
N VAL A 162 -3.65 18.18 12.99
CA VAL A 162 -4.01 17.02 12.17
C VAL A 162 -3.01 16.88 11.04
N MET A 163 -2.58 15.68 10.77
CA MET A 163 -1.61 15.33 9.74
C MET A 163 -2.14 14.19 8.88
N THR A 164 -1.85 14.21 7.59
CA THR A 164 -2.01 13.04 6.72
C THR A 164 -0.72 12.20 6.69
N ASN A 165 -0.67 11.17 5.84
CA ASN A 165 0.55 10.38 5.61
C ASN A 165 1.76 11.24 5.25
N ARG A 166 1.56 12.38 4.59
CA ARG A 166 2.63 13.29 4.14
C ARG A 166 3.30 13.99 5.31
N GLU A 167 2.51 14.67 6.11
CA GLU A 167 3.02 15.51 7.19
C GLU A 167 3.61 14.66 8.31
N ILE A 168 2.98 13.52 8.66
CA ILE A 168 3.46 12.65 9.74
C ILE A 168 4.80 11.98 9.40
N LEU A 169 5.03 11.64 8.12
CA LEU A 169 6.31 11.09 7.67
C LEU A 169 7.44 12.12 7.63
N ALA A 170 7.12 13.41 7.65
CA ALA A 170 8.06 14.52 7.70
C ALA A 170 8.23 15.12 9.10
N LEU A 171 7.45 14.66 10.07
CA LEU A 171 7.46 15.18 11.43
C LEU A 171 8.83 14.99 12.09
N GLN A 172 9.45 16.08 12.54
CA GLN A 172 10.80 16.06 13.13
C GLN A 172 10.81 15.76 14.63
N THR A 173 9.69 16.03 15.29
CA THR A 173 9.57 15.86 16.75
C THR A 173 8.63 14.72 17.07
N GLN A 174 9.08 13.77 17.87
CA GLN A 174 8.24 12.67 18.33
C GLN A 174 7.12 13.23 19.24
N PRO A 175 5.83 12.99 18.94
CA PRO A 175 4.74 13.37 19.82
C PRO A 175 4.70 12.46 21.06
N LYS A 176 4.26 12.98 22.20
CA LYS A 176 4.04 12.16 23.40
C LYS A 176 2.80 11.29 23.25
N SER A 177 1.79 11.79 22.54
CA SER A 177 0.55 11.09 22.27
C SER A 177 0.05 11.34 20.84
N LEU A 178 -0.50 10.29 20.22
CA LEU A 178 -1.00 10.29 18.85
C LEU A 178 -2.36 9.59 18.79
N VAL A 179 -3.35 10.24 18.21
CA VAL A 179 -4.60 9.56 17.83
C VAL A 179 -4.61 9.32 16.32
N CYS A 180 -4.79 8.05 15.90
CA CYS A 180 -4.98 7.67 14.52
C CYS A 180 -6.47 7.56 14.23
N ILE A 181 -6.99 8.40 13.34
CA ILE A 181 -8.37 8.30 12.82
C ILE A 181 -8.35 7.36 11.61
N GLY A 182 -8.84 6.13 11.83
CA GLY A 182 -8.82 5.02 10.88
C GLY A 182 -7.79 3.95 11.21
N GLY A 183 -8.28 2.71 11.38
CA GLY A 183 -7.51 1.50 11.66
C GLY A 183 -7.14 0.70 10.40
N GLY A 184 -7.04 1.36 9.23
CA GLY A 184 -6.52 0.77 7.99
C GLY A 184 -4.99 0.65 7.99
N VAL A 185 -4.42 0.13 6.89
CA VAL A 185 -2.98 -0.18 6.78
C VAL A 185 -2.09 1.00 7.14
N ILE A 186 -2.37 2.20 6.60
CA ILE A 186 -1.56 3.40 6.86
C ILE A 186 -1.61 3.78 8.35
N GLY A 187 -2.81 3.79 8.94
CA GLY A 187 -3.00 4.10 10.36
C GLY A 187 -2.25 3.10 11.25
N LEU A 188 -2.37 1.80 10.97
CA LEU A 188 -1.72 0.74 11.75
C LEU A 188 -0.20 0.76 11.64
N GLU A 189 0.36 0.99 10.44
CA GLU A 189 1.82 1.08 10.27
C GLU A 189 2.41 2.27 11.03
N MET A 190 1.76 3.43 10.99
CA MET A 190 2.20 4.60 11.77
C MET A 190 1.96 4.41 13.26
N ALA A 191 0.82 3.83 13.67
CA ALA A 191 0.54 3.47 15.05
C ALA A 191 1.63 2.53 15.60
N CYS A 192 1.98 1.49 14.84
CA CYS A 192 3.06 0.56 15.20
C CYS A 192 4.41 1.27 15.33
N TYR A 193 4.77 2.13 14.38
CA TYR A 193 6.01 2.91 14.43
C TYR A 193 6.08 3.77 15.71
N PHE A 194 5.09 4.63 15.92
CA PHE A 194 5.11 5.58 17.04
C PHE A 194 5.00 4.88 18.40
N ALA A 195 4.19 3.84 18.52
CA ALA A 195 4.14 3.04 19.75
C ALA A 195 5.48 2.36 20.06
N SER A 196 6.14 1.82 19.03
CA SER A 196 7.45 1.17 19.18
C SER A 196 8.56 2.11 19.66
N ILE A 197 8.40 3.42 19.51
CA ILE A 197 9.37 4.42 19.98
C ILE A 197 8.90 5.15 21.24
N GLY A 198 7.78 4.70 21.87
CA GLY A 198 7.32 5.20 23.17
C GLY A 198 6.25 6.28 23.14
N THR A 199 5.65 6.59 21.98
CA THR A 199 4.47 7.45 21.88
C THR A 199 3.23 6.70 22.37
N LYS A 200 2.38 7.33 23.21
CA LYS A 200 1.06 6.77 23.54
C LYS A 200 0.15 6.86 22.31
N VAL A 201 -0.33 5.71 21.81
CA VAL A 201 -1.13 5.66 20.59
C VAL A 201 -2.54 5.14 20.85
N THR A 202 -3.54 5.87 20.35
CA THR A 202 -4.94 5.45 20.32
C THR A 202 -5.43 5.41 18.88
N VAL A 203 -6.02 4.29 18.45
CA VAL A 203 -6.63 4.12 17.13
C VAL A 203 -8.14 4.19 17.27
N VAL A 204 -8.78 5.14 16.58
CA VAL A 204 -10.25 5.29 16.52
C VAL A 204 -10.71 4.81 15.15
N GLU A 205 -11.47 3.69 15.13
CA GLU A 205 -11.91 3.04 13.92
C GLU A 205 -13.44 2.86 13.94
N MET A 206 -14.09 3.29 12.87
CA MET A 206 -15.55 3.22 12.72
C MET A 206 -16.06 1.79 12.53
N MET A 207 -15.23 0.93 11.93
CA MET A 207 -15.57 -0.47 11.71
C MET A 207 -15.38 -1.29 12.99
N PRO A 208 -16.04 -2.46 13.12
CA PRO A 208 -15.89 -3.33 14.29
C PRO A 208 -14.53 -4.05 14.36
N LYS A 209 -13.70 -3.94 13.33
CA LYS A 209 -12.35 -4.55 13.26
C LYS A 209 -11.35 -3.64 12.56
N ILE A 210 -10.06 -3.84 12.83
CA ILE A 210 -8.94 -3.18 12.13
C ILE A 210 -8.60 -3.87 10.81
N ALA A 211 -7.70 -3.26 10.04
CA ALA A 211 -7.07 -3.82 8.83
C ALA A 211 -8.05 -4.16 7.67
N GLY A 212 -9.21 -3.55 7.63
CA GLY A 212 -10.16 -3.65 6.51
C GLY A 212 -10.59 -5.08 6.20
N ASN A 213 -10.34 -5.56 4.97
CA ASN A 213 -10.74 -6.88 4.49
C ASN A 213 -9.80 -8.03 4.91
N THR A 214 -8.82 -7.78 5.77
CA THR A 214 -7.93 -8.82 6.30
C THR A 214 -8.74 -9.88 7.07
N ASP A 215 -8.26 -11.12 7.05
CA ASP A 215 -8.86 -12.25 7.77
C ASP A 215 -9.12 -11.90 9.24
N PRO A 216 -10.33 -12.21 9.79
CA PRO A 216 -10.70 -11.84 11.16
C PRO A 216 -9.73 -12.38 12.23
N GLU A 217 -9.27 -13.63 12.12
CA GLU A 217 -8.35 -14.21 13.10
C GLU A 217 -6.99 -13.50 13.10
N ILE A 218 -6.54 -13.03 11.93
CA ILE A 218 -5.34 -12.19 11.81
C ILE A 218 -5.57 -10.86 12.49
N CYS A 219 -6.73 -10.22 12.26
CA CYS A 219 -7.07 -8.95 12.93
C CYS A 219 -7.07 -9.08 14.46
N ASP A 220 -7.64 -10.17 14.98
CA ASP A 220 -7.69 -10.45 16.42
C ASP A 220 -6.28 -10.66 17.00
N LEU A 221 -5.42 -11.41 16.30
CA LEU A 221 -4.04 -11.60 16.72
C LEU A 221 -3.25 -10.28 16.71
N LEU A 222 -3.42 -9.45 15.67
CA LEU A 222 -2.81 -8.13 15.61
C LEU A 222 -3.27 -7.25 16.78
N MET A 223 -4.57 -7.16 17.02
CA MET A 223 -5.11 -6.38 18.13
C MET A 223 -4.60 -6.82 19.50
N LYS A 224 -4.57 -8.15 19.74
CA LYS A 224 -4.00 -8.74 20.95
C LYS A 224 -2.53 -8.32 21.12
N THR A 225 -1.76 -8.37 20.04
CA THR A 225 -0.34 -8.01 20.04
C THR A 225 -0.14 -6.52 20.29
N TYR A 226 -0.89 -5.67 19.59
CA TYR A 226 -0.75 -4.21 19.73
C TYR A 226 -1.20 -3.71 21.10
N ARG A 227 -2.26 -4.28 21.68
CA ARG A 227 -2.67 -3.96 23.07
C ARG A 227 -1.58 -4.33 24.07
N LYS A 228 -0.89 -5.46 23.88
CA LYS A 228 0.29 -5.80 24.72
C LYS A 228 1.44 -4.79 24.58
N GLN A 229 1.54 -4.13 23.41
CA GLN A 229 2.51 -3.06 23.14
C GLN A 229 2.03 -1.68 23.64
N GLY A 230 0.90 -1.61 24.34
CA GLY A 230 0.36 -0.38 24.93
C GLY A 230 -0.51 0.47 24.01
N MET A 231 -0.89 -0.04 22.84
CA MET A 231 -1.83 0.69 21.95
C MET A 231 -3.28 0.52 22.44
N GLU A 232 -4.05 1.60 22.36
CA GLU A 232 -5.48 1.62 22.65
C GLU A 232 -6.27 1.57 21.34
N PHE A 233 -7.43 0.86 21.34
CA PHE A 233 -8.31 0.73 20.18
C PHE A 233 -9.75 1.01 20.58
N CYS A 234 -10.35 2.01 19.92
CA CYS A 234 -11.76 2.36 19.97
C CYS A 234 -12.40 1.91 18.65
N LEU A 235 -13.07 0.74 18.65
CA LEU A 235 -13.71 0.15 17.47
C LEU A 235 -15.20 0.42 17.47
N GLY A 236 -15.84 0.42 16.30
CA GLY A 236 -17.23 0.85 16.13
C GLY A 236 -17.42 2.32 16.54
N ALA A 237 -16.34 3.09 16.53
CA ALA A 237 -16.26 4.43 17.05
C ALA A 237 -16.26 5.47 15.94
N LYS A 238 -17.30 6.30 15.88
CA LYS A 238 -17.45 7.37 14.90
C LYS A 238 -16.84 8.67 15.42
N VAL A 239 -15.88 9.20 14.68
CA VAL A 239 -15.30 10.52 15.01
C VAL A 239 -16.31 11.62 14.71
N GLU A 240 -16.59 12.46 15.70
CA GLU A 240 -17.56 13.57 15.62
C GLU A 240 -16.86 14.92 15.40
N ALA A 241 -15.70 15.13 16.04
CA ALA A 241 -14.94 16.37 15.92
C ALA A 241 -13.46 16.18 16.30
N VAL A 242 -12.63 17.09 15.81
CA VAL A 242 -11.26 17.31 16.29
C VAL A 242 -11.21 18.67 16.98
N THR A 243 -10.77 18.70 18.23
CA THR A 243 -10.71 19.91 19.07
C THR A 243 -9.30 20.10 19.63
N ALA A 244 -9.06 21.23 20.29
CA ALA A 244 -7.80 21.45 21.01
C ALA A 244 -7.55 20.43 22.13
N ALA A 245 -8.61 19.79 22.67
CA ALA A 245 -8.51 18.73 23.68
C ALA A 245 -8.21 17.33 23.11
N GLY A 246 -8.32 17.14 21.80
CA GLY A 246 -8.11 15.86 21.14
C GLY A 246 -9.24 15.49 20.19
N VAL A 247 -9.41 14.20 19.95
CA VAL A 247 -10.43 13.63 19.05
C VAL A 247 -11.67 13.25 19.83
N VAL A 248 -12.80 13.84 19.49
CA VAL A 248 -14.12 13.51 20.05
C VAL A 248 -14.74 12.43 19.17
N TYR A 249 -15.18 11.35 19.77
CA TYR A 249 -15.82 10.23 19.07
C TYR A 249 -16.98 9.67 19.89
N SER A 250 -17.87 8.93 19.24
CA SER A 250 -18.99 8.23 19.87
C SER A 250 -18.94 6.75 19.52
N ASP A 251 -19.29 5.92 20.48
CA ASP A 251 -19.50 4.47 20.34
C ASP A 251 -20.77 4.04 21.07
N ALA A 252 -20.98 2.73 21.28
CA ALA A 252 -22.16 2.19 21.97
C ALA A 252 -22.27 2.66 23.44
N ALA A 253 -21.18 3.09 24.07
CA ALA A 253 -21.15 3.56 25.46
C ALA A 253 -21.41 5.07 25.59
N GLY A 254 -21.39 5.80 24.46
CA GLY A 254 -21.64 7.23 24.41
C GLY A 254 -20.52 8.05 23.78
N GLN A 255 -20.42 9.32 24.15
CA GLN A 255 -19.40 10.23 23.63
C GLN A 255 -18.17 10.26 24.50
N HIS A 256 -17.01 10.23 23.87
CA HIS A 256 -15.69 10.20 24.49
C HIS A 256 -14.76 11.23 23.87
N THR A 257 -13.68 11.55 24.56
CA THR A 257 -12.57 12.35 24.02
C THR A 257 -11.25 11.61 24.21
N ALA A 258 -10.51 11.36 23.13
CA ALA A 258 -9.15 10.85 23.15
C ALA A 258 -8.17 12.03 23.12
N PRO A 259 -7.51 12.37 24.24
CA PRO A 259 -6.56 13.48 24.27
C PRO A 259 -5.27 13.11 23.52
N CYS A 260 -4.68 14.07 22.80
CA CYS A 260 -3.45 13.85 22.04
C CYS A 260 -2.71 15.14 21.70
N ASP A 261 -1.40 15.00 21.45
CA ASP A 261 -0.56 16.09 20.91
C ASP A 261 -0.70 16.24 19.40
N ARG A 262 -1.02 15.12 18.71
CA ARG A 262 -1.18 15.08 17.26
C ARG A 262 -2.24 14.08 16.84
N VAL A 263 -2.83 14.34 15.69
CA VAL A 263 -3.82 13.45 15.06
C VAL A 263 -3.30 13.02 13.69
N LEU A 264 -3.30 11.71 13.42
CA LEU A 264 -3.12 11.15 12.08
C LEU A 264 -4.48 10.90 11.45
N LEU A 265 -4.76 11.56 10.33
CA LEU A 265 -5.92 11.28 9.49
C LEU A 265 -5.57 10.20 8.47
N SER A 266 -6.05 8.99 8.68
CA SER A 266 -5.87 7.82 7.83
C SER A 266 -7.20 7.16 7.42
N ALA A 267 -8.22 7.99 7.17
CA ALA A 267 -9.59 7.60 6.83
C ALA A 267 -9.80 7.18 5.37
N GLY A 268 -8.75 6.71 4.70
CA GLY A 268 -8.78 6.23 3.32
C GLY A 268 -8.13 7.17 2.30
N ARG A 269 -8.29 6.82 1.02
CA ARG A 269 -7.73 7.58 -0.11
C ARG A 269 -8.79 7.79 -1.18
N ARG A 270 -8.63 8.82 -2.00
CA ARG A 270 -9.50 9.12 -3.15
C ARG A 270 -8.65 9.29 -4.40
N ALA A 271 -9.16 8.81 -5.54
CA ALA A 271 -8.55 9.04 -6.84
C ALA A 271 -8.37 10.54 -7.11
N ASP A 272 -7.21 10.91 -7.66
CA ASP A 272 -6.85 12.31 -7.92
C ASP A 272 -6.97 12.63 -9.42
N VAL A 273 -8.20 12.95 -9.85
CA VAL A 273 -8.52 13.31 -11.23
C VAL A 273 -9.16 14.71 -11.34
N THR A 274 -9.33 15.40 -10.22
CA THR A 274 -9.91 16.72 -10.17
C THR A 274 -9.03 17.75 -10.87
N GLY A 275 -9.62 18.56 -11.77
CA GLY A 275 -8.90 19.59 -12.52
C GLY A 275 -8.04 19.08 -13.66
N LEU A 276 -8.01 17.77 -13.92
CA LEU A 276 -7.23 17.14 -14.98
C LEU A 276 -7.74 17.47 -16.40
N GLY A 277 -8.98 17.97 -16.54
CA GLY A 277 -9.59 18.22 -17.85
C GLY A 277 -10.20 16.97 -18.50
N THR A 278 -10.64 16.02 -17.70
CA THR A 278 -11.25 14.75 -18.15
C THR A 278 -12.48 14.96 -19.04
N GLU A 279 -13.22 16.03 -18.79
CA GLU A 279 -14.39 16.45 -19.55
C GLU A 279 -14.07 16.85 -20.99
N ALA A 280 -12.87 17.35 -21.26
CA ALA A 280 -12.45 17.79 -22.59
C ALA A 280 -12.34 16.63 -23.61
N ILE A 281 -12.30 15.39 -23.13
CA ILE A 281 -12.25 14.18 -23.95
C ILE A 281 -13.40 13.20 -23.66
N GLY A 282 -14.38 13.61 -22.83
CA GLY A 282 -15.53 12.76 -22.48
C GLY A 282 -15.14 11.50 -21.70
N LEU A 283 -14.15 11.60 -20.80
CA LEU A 283 -13.68 10.46 -19.98
C LEU A 283 -14.73 10.09 -18.94
N ALA A 284 -15.08 8.79 -18.87
CA ALA A 284 -16.03 8.27 -17.89
C ALA A 284 -15.41 8.15 -16.50
N LEU A 285 -16.11 8.71 -15.51
CA LEU A 285 -15.74 8.60 -14.09
C LEU A 285 -16.85 7.89 -13.32
N GLU A 286 -16.47 7.04 -12.38
CA GLU A 286 -17.37 6.44 -11.39
C GLU A 286 -16.82 6.72 -9.98
N ARG A 287 -17.65 7.33 -9.11
CA ARG A 287 -17.25 7.73 -7.75
C ARG A 287 -15.95 8.55 -7.70
N GLY A 288 -15.69 9.35 -8.75
CA GLY A 288 -14.50 10.18 -8.87
C GLY A 288 -13.24 9.44 -9.36
N ALA A 289 -13.34 8.18 -9.77
CA ALA A 289 -12.25 7.40 -10.34
C ALA A 289 -12.48 7.13 -11.82
N VAL A 290 -11.41 6.93 -12.60
CA VAL A 290 -11.48 6.64 -14.03
C VAL A 290 -11.95 5.20 -14.25
N VAL A 291 -13.01 5.01 -15.04
CA VAL A 291 -13.51 3.67 -15.39
C VAL A 291 -12.55 3.01 -16.38
N THR A 292 -12.13 1.77 -16.06
CA THR A 292 -11.25 0.98 -16.93
C THR A 292 -11.71 -0.47 -17.07
N ASP A 293 -11.41 -1.07 -18.22
CA ASP A 293 -11.53 -2.52 -18.44
C ASP A 293 -10.32 -3.30 -17.85
N ALA A 294 -10.27 -4.61 -18.07
CA ALA A 294 -9.17 -5.48 -17.59
C ALA A 294 -7.84 -5.27 -18.37
N ARG A 295 -7.84 -4.46 -19.42
CA ARG A 295 -6.66 -4.04 -20.18
C ARG A 295 -6.25 -2.60 -19.89
N MET A 296 -6.82 -2.01 -18.84
CA MET A 296 -6.63 -0.61 -18.45
C MET A 296 -7.16 0.42 -19.45
N ARG A 297 -7.91 0.01 -20.46
CA ARG A 297 -8.54 0.91 -21.43
C ARG A 297 -9.68 1.66 -20.78
N THR A 298 -9.81 2.92 -21.12
CA THR A 298 -11.00 3.73 -20.77
C THR A 298 -12.07 3.66 -21.86
N ASN A 299 -13.16 4.38 -21.68
CA ASN A 299 -14.16 4.58 -22.72
C ASN A 299 -13.67 5.40 -23.93
N VAL A 300 -12.51 6.08 -23.80
CA VAL A 300 -11.93 6.90 -24.88
C VAL A 300 -10.82 6.11 -25.58
N PRO A 301 -10.97 5.76 -26.85
CA PRO A 301 -9.92 5.04 -27.60
C PRO A 301 -8.60 5.81 -27.62
N GLY A 302 -7.50 5.10 -27.25
CA GLY A 302 -6.16 5.70 -27.11
C GLY A 302 -5.88 6.28 -25.72
N VAL A 303 -6.80 6.09 -24.75
CA VAL A 303 -6.61 6.52 -23.35
C VAL A 303 -6.66 5.31 -22.40
N TRP A 304 -5.64 5.19 -21.56
CA TRP A 304 -5.56 4.21 -20.47
C TRP A 304 -5.49 4.93 -19.13
N ALA A 305 -5.94 4.27 -18.04
CA ALA A 305 -5.77 4.77 -16.68
C ALA A 305 -5.23 3.66 -15.76
N ILE A 306 -4.18 3.97 -15.00
CA ILE A 306 -3.43 3.01 -14.19
C ILE A 306 -3.14 3.54 -12.79
N GLY A 307 -3.03 2.65 -11.82
CA GLY A 307 -2.84 2.98 -10.42
C GLY A 307 -4.08 3.54 -9.76
N ASP A 308 -3.90 4.20 -8.64
CA ASP A 308 -4.98 4.61 -7.74
C ASP A 308 -6.07 5.47 -8.40
N CYS A 309 -5.78 6.13 -9.52
CA CYS A 309 -6.76 6.96 -10.22
C CYS A 309 -7.93 6.16 -10.84
N ASN A 310 -7.78 4.83 -11.00
CA ASN A 310 -8.87 3.95 -11.46
C ASN A 310 -9.75 3.43 -10.29
N GLY A 311 -9.39 3.70 -9.03
CA GLY A 311 -10.18 3.39 -7.84
C GLY A 311 -10.30 1.89 -7.50
N LYS A 312 -9.59 0.98 -8.19
CA LYS A 312 -9.75 -0.48 -8.01
C LYS A 312 -8.96 -1.01 -6.81
N LEU A 313 -7.64 -1.10 -6.92
CA LEU A 313 -6.77 -1.61 -5.86
C LEU A 313 -5.54 -0.71 -5.72
N MET A 314 -5.57 0.16 -4.69
CA MET A 314 -4.59 1.24 -4.50
C MET A 314 -3.30 0.72 -3.85
N LEU A 315 -2.53 -0.09 -4.60
CA LEU A 315 -1.23 -0.63 -4.20
C LEU A 315 -0.19 -0.34 -5.27
N ALA A 316 1.05 -0.05 -4.87
CA ALA A 316 2.11 0.32 -5.80
C ALA A 316 2.44 -0.82 -6.81
N HIS A 317 2.47 -2.06 -6.35
CA HIS A 317 2.71 -3.22 -7.21
C HIS A 317 1.51 -3.57 -8.11
N THR A 318 0.28 -3.21 -7.72
CA THR A 318 -0.86 -3.23 -8.63
C THR A 318 -0.65 -2.25 -9.77
N ALA A 319 -0.27 -1.00 -9.44
CA ALA A 319 0.02 0.02 -10.45
C ALA A 319 1.17 -0.40 -11.40
N TYR A 320 2.18 -1.14 -10.92
CA TYR A 320 3.22 -1.73 -11.77
C TYR A 320 2.62 -2.70 -12.78
N ARG A 321 1.80 -3.64 -12.30
CA ARG A 321 1.18 -4.64 -13.18
C ARG A 321 0.22 -4.00 -14.18
N GLU A 322 -0.55 -3.01 -13.76
CA GLU A 322 -1.44 -2.24 -14.63
C GLU A 322 -0.66 -1.48 -15.70
N ALA A 323 0.51 -0.90 -15.37
CA ALA A 323 1.40 -0.25 -16.33
C ALA A 323 1.90 -1.23 -17.40
N GLU A 324 2.31 -2.44 -17.01
CA GLU A 324 2.72 -3.49 -17.94
C GLU A 324 1.58 -3.90 -18.88
N VAL A 325 0.37 -4.10 -18.32
CA VAL A 325 -0.84 -4.44 -19.09
C VAL A 325 -1.17 -3.34 -20.10
N ALA A 326 -1.15 -2.07 -19.68
CA ALA A 326 -1.43 -0.94 -20.55
C ALA A 326 -0.41 -0.84 -21.70
N VAL A 327 0.90 -0.97 -21.41
CA VAL A 327 1.94 -0.95 -22.46
C VAL A 327 1.82 -2.16 -23.38
N ASN A 328 1.56 -3.35 -22.88
CA ASN A 328 1.34 -4.54 -23.70
C ASN A 328 0.14 -4.36 -24.62
N ASP A 329 -0.95 -3.77 -24.15
CA ASP A 329 -2.12 -3.46 -24.96
C ASP A 329 -1.82 -2.42 -26.04
N MET A 330 -1.07 -1.36 -25.75
CA MET A 330 -0.60 -0.37 -26.72
C MET A 330 0.24 -0.98 -27.84
N LEU A 331 0.98 -2.05 -27.54
CA LEU A 331 1.82 -2.79 -28.47
C LEU A 331 1.08 -3.95 -29.18
N GLY A 332 -0.23 -4.07 -29.00
CA GLY A 332 -1.07 -5.11 -29.61
C GLY A 332 -0.91 -6.50 -28.99
N LYS A 333 -0.25 -6.62 -27.84
CA LYS A 333 -0.09 -7.90 -27.14
C LYS A 333 -1.35 -8.22 -26.33
N LYS A 334 -1.68 -9.52 -26.22
CA LYS A 334 -2.79 -10.00 -25.37
C LYS A 334 -2.32 -10.07 -23.93
N ASP A 335 -2.82 -9.16 -23.10
CA ASP A 335 -2.57 -9.14 -21.66
C ASP A 335 -3.78 -8.57 -20.93
N ARG A 336 -3.94 -8.93 -19.65
CA ARG A 336 -4.98 -8.42 -18.76
C ARG A 336 -4.56 -8.56 -17.30
N ILE A 337 -5.08 -7.68 -16.45
CA ILE A 337 -4.90 -7.80 -15.01
C ILE A 337 -5.91 -8.77 -14.40
N ASP A 338 -5.46 -9.52 -13.42
CA ASP A 338 -6.31 -10.30 -12.50
C ASP A 338 -6.06 -9.80 -11.08
N TYR A 339 -7.04 -9.08 -10.52
CA TYR A 339 -6.93 -8.50 -9.19
C TYR A 339 -7.05 -9.55 -8.07
N SER A 340 -7.58 -10.74 -8.35
CA SER A 340 -7.78 -11.80 -7.35
C SER A 340 -6.47 -12.42 -6.84
N ILE A 341 -5.37 -12.22 -7.58
CA ILE A 341 -4.05 -12.80 -7.28
C ILE A 341 -3.02 -11.77 -6.82
N ILE A 342 -3.45 -10.53 -6.59
CA ILE A 342 -2.53 -9.48 -6.16
C ILE A 342 -2.36 -9.57 -4.65
N PRO A 343 -1.12 -9.78 -4.14
CA PRO A 343 -0.89 -9.86 -2.71
C PRO A 343 -1.06 -8.49 -2.03
N SER A 344 -1.44 -8.51 -0.77
CA SER A 344 -1.46 -7.35 0.12
C SER A 344 -0.58 -7.59 1.33
N VAL A 345 0.06 -6.53 1.84
CA VAL A 345 0.98 -6.62 2.98
C VAL A 345 0.75 -5.47 3.95
N ILE A 346 0.81 -5.77 5.25
CA ILE A 346 0.88 -4.79 6.34
C ILE A 346 2.24 -5.00 7.03
N TYR A 347 3.08 -3.97 7.02
CA TYR A 347 4.48 -4.04 7.48
C TYR A 347 4.66 -3.71 8.96
N THR A 348 3.69 -4.04 9.77
CA THR A 348 3.76 -3.91 11.23
C THR A 348 4.61 -5.02 11.84
N THR A 349 4.70 -5.06 13.18
CA THR A 349 5.30 -6.16 13.92
C THR A 349 4.22 -6.80 14.81
N PRO A 350 3.75 -8.03 14.44
CA PRO A 350 4.14 -8.88 13.31
C PRO A 350 3.69 -8.32 11.95
N GLU A 351 4.35 -8.77 10.86
CA GLU A 351 3.90 -8.53 9.49
C GLU A 351 2.67 -9.36 9.17
N VAL A 352 1.82 -8.85 8.28
CA VAL A 352 0.72 -9.60 7.67
C VAL A 352 0.86 -9.60 6.18
N ALA A 353 0.63 -10.74 5.53
CA ALA A 353 0.57 -10.80 4.08
C ALA A 353 -0.54 -11.77 3.64
N CYS A 354 -1.29 -11.37 2.61
CA CYS A 354 -2.45 -12.12 2.12
C CYS A 354 -2.45 -12.13 0.60
N VAL A 355 -2.91 -13.23 0.01
CA VAL A 355 -3.19 -13.34 -1.43
C VAL A 355 -4.36 -14.30 -1.67
N GLY A 356 -5.19 -14.01 -2.67
CA GLY A 356 -6.31 -14.85 -3.06
C GLY A 356 -7.54 -14.70 -2.16
N GLU A 357 -8.33 -15.75 -2.08
CA GLU A 357 -9.61 -15.76 -1.39
C GLU A 357 -9.44 -15.77 0.14
N THR A 358 -10.33 -15.04 0.81
CA THR A 358 -10.59 -15.21 2.25
C THR A 358 -11.68 -16.24 2.45
N GLU A 359 -11.89 -16.71 3.69
CA GLU A 359 -13.02 -17.59 4.03
C GLU A 359 -14.35 -16.94 3.63
N GLN A 360 -14.49 -15.65 3.88
CA GLN A 360 -15.69 -14.90 3.54
C GLN A 360 -15.91 -14.81 2.03
N SER A 361 -14.89 -14.43 1.25
CA SER A 361 -15.03 -14.31 -0.21
C SER A 361 -15.21 -15.68 -0.89
N ALA A 362 -14.58 -16.73 -0.37
CA ALA A 362 -14.79 -18.10 -0.83
C ALA A 362 -16.25 -18.54 -0.62
N LYS A 363 -16.82 -18.25 0.55
CA LYS A 363 -18.24 -18.53 0.86
C LYS A 363 -19.19 -17.75 -0.07
N GLU A 364 -18.93 -16.45 -0.27
CA GLU A 364 -19.73 -15.60 -1.17
C GLU A 364 -19.71 -16.09 -2.62
N LYS A 365 -18.58 -16.66 -3.06
CA LYS A 365 -18.42 -17.27 -4.39
C LYS A 365 -18.92 -18.72 -4.49
N GLY A 366 -19.38 -19.31 -3.38
CA GLY A 366 -19.83 -20.69 -3.33
C GLY A 366 -18.73 -21.73 -3.57
N LEU A 367 -17.47 -21.40 -3.22
CA LEU A 367 -16.35 -22.33 -3.34
C LEU A 367 -16.38 -23.36 -2.21
N ASP A 368 -16.20 -24.63 -2.54
CA ASP A 368 -16.00 -25.72 -1.56
C ASP A 368 -14.53 -25.74 -1.15
N VAL A 369 -14.21 -25.01 -0.08
CA VAL A 369 -12.84 -24.89 0.40
C VAL A 369 -12.61 -25.68 1.69
N GLN A 370 -11.44 -26.33 1.77
CA GLN A 370 -10.85 -26.80 3.02
C GLN A 370 -9.91 -25.71 3.53
N ILE A 371 -10.02 -25.41 4.83
CA ILE A 371 -9.19 -24.42 5.50
C ILE A 371 -8.17 -25.17 6.35
N VAL A 372 -6.92 -24.79 6.19
CA VAL A 372 -5.80 -25.31 6.98
C VAL A 372 -5.11 -24.17 7.68
N LYS A 373 -4.71 -24.38 8.93
CA LYS A 373 -3.97 -23.40 9.74
C LYS A 373 -2.72 -24.05 10.32
N ALA A 374 -1.56 -23.60 9.86
CA ALA A 374 -0.25 -24.03 10.33
C ALA A 374 0.37 -22.96 11.23
N PRO A 375 0.68 -23.23 12.51
CA PRO A 375 1.41 -22.31 13.35
C PRO A 375 2.78 -21.98 12.75
N MET A 376 3.22 -20.73 12.84
CA MET A 376 4.58 -20.32 12.42
C MET A 376 5.66 -21.10 13.19
N ALA A 377 5.34 -21.56 14.38
CA ALA A 377 6.22 -22.40 15.21
C ALA A 377 6.60 -23.75 14.60
N LEU A 378 5.93 -24.19 13.51
CA LEU A 378 6.38 -25.35 12.73
C LEU A 378 7.68 -25.09 11.97
N SER A 379 8.06 -23.82 11.77
CA SER A 379 9.37 -23.45 11.25
C SER A 379 10.40 -23.33 12.38
N GLY A 380 11.43 -24.15 12.37
CA GLY A 380 12.52 -24.06 13.34
C GLY A 380 13.24 -22.70 13.30
N ARG A 381 13.40 -22.12 12.10
CA ARG A 381 13.97 -20.79 11.95
C ARG A 381 13.11 -19.69 12.57
N TYR A 382 11.78 -19.80 12.43
CA TYR A 382 10.88 -18.84 13.07
C TYR A 382 11.04 -18.86 14.59
N LEU A 383 11.10 -20.05 15.21
CA LEU A 383 11.31 -20.21 16.66
C LEU A 383 12.66 -19.66 17.13
N ALA A 384 13.72 -19.88 16.35
CA ALA A 384 15.05 -19.37 16.67
C ALA A 384 15.09 -17.83 16.71
N GLU A 385 14.29 -17.16 15.88
CA GLU A 385 14.26 -15.71 15.78
C GLU A 385 13.10 -15.05 16.57
N ASN A 386 12.06 -15.82 16.92
CA ASN A 386 10.86 -15.32 17.60
C ASN A 386 10.42 -16.29 18.72
N PRO A 387 11.19 -16.43 19.82
CA PRO A 387 10.95 -17.45 20.85
C PRO A 387 9.58 -17.32 21.56
N LYS A 388 8.95 -16.16 21.50
CA LYS A 388 7.61 -15.88 22.07
C LYS A 388 6.62 -15.47 20.98
N GLY A 389 6.97 -15.63 19.73
CA GLY A 389 6.18 -15.12 18.60
C GLY A 389 4.94 -15.96 18.31
N ASP A 390 3.77 -15.34 18.42
CA ASP A 390 2.54 -15.88 17.88
C ASP A 390 2.47 -15.59 16.37
N GLY A 391 1.99 -16.55 15.59
CA GLY A 391 1.78 -16.38 14.16
C GLY A 391 1.31 -17.66 13.51
N PHE A 392 0.72 -17.53 12.33
CA PHE A 392 0.25 -18.69 11.56
C PHE A 392 0.21 -18.42 10.06
N CYS A 393 0.17 -19.49 9.29
CA CYS A 393 -0.21 -19.55 7.89
C CYS A 393 -1.60 -20.17 7.80
N LYS A 394 -2.57 -19.46 7.23
CA LYS A 394 -3.89 -19.99 6.85
C LYS A 394 -3.89 -20.21 5.34
N LEU A 395 -4.27 -21.41 4.91
CA LEU A 395 -4.32 -21.81 3.52
C LEU A 395 -5.73 -22.29 3.18
N LEU A 396 -6.27 -21.80 2.07
CA LEU A 396 -7.58 -22.21 1.52
C LEU A 396 -7.36 -23.09 0.30
N TYR A 397 -7.84 -24.30 0.35
CA TYR A 397 -7.77 -25.31 -0.70
C TYR A 397 -9.12 -25.55 -1.32
N ASP A 398 -9.26 -25.31 -2.62
CA ASP A 398 -10.45 -25.63 -3.40
C ASP A 398 -10.47 -27.13 -3.70
N ARG A 399 -11.43 -27.86 -3.08
CA ARG A 399 -11.56 -29.31 -3.24
C ARG A 399 -11.93 -29.72 -4.66
N LYS A 400 -12.74 -28.90 -5.35
CA LYS A 400 -13.19 -29.19 -6.71
C LYS A 400 -12.03 -29.06 -7.72
N ASN A 401 -11.29 -27.97 -7.65
CA ASN A 401 -10.17 -27.70 -8.57
C ASN A 401 -8.83 -28.25 -8.06
N ARG A 402 -8.78 -28.76 -6.82
CA ARG A 402 -7.62 -29.35 -6.16
C ARG A 402 -6.41 -28.42 -6.09
N CYS A 403 -6.64 -27.13 -5.97
CA CYS A 403 -5.59 -26.10 -5.95
C CYS A 403 -5.73 -25.14 -4.76
N VAL A 404 -4.65 -24.45 -4.44
CA VAL A 404 -4.65 -23.36 -3.45
C VAL A 404 -5.30 -22.13 -4.05
N VAL A 405 -6.29 -21.56 -3.35
CA VAL A 405 -7.03 -20.37 -3.79
C VAL A 405 -6.83 -19.16 -2.86
N GLY A 406 -6.25 -19.36 -1.68
CA GLY A 406 -5.93 -18.27 -0.77
C GLY A 406 -4.85 -18.66 0.23
N VAL A 407 -3.98 -17.70 0.56
CA VAL A 407 -2.95 -17.84 1.60
C VAL A 407 -2.86 -16.55 2.40
N HIS A 408 -2.94 -16.66 3.73
CA HIS A 408 -2.90 -15.56 4.68
C HIS A 408 -1.86 -15.86 5.74
N LEU A 409 -0.90 -14.96 5.91
CA LEU A 409 0.24 -15.10 6.80
C LEU A 409 0.23 -13.98 7.84
N VAL A 410 0.54 -14.33 9.08
CA VAL A 410 0.88 -13.37 10.13
C VAL A 410 2.11 -13.86 10.88
N GLY A 411 3.18 -13.04 10.85
CA GLY A 411 4.47 -13.37 11.46
C GLY A 411 5.63 -12.70 10.75
N SER A 412 6.84 -12.88 11.27
CA SER A 412 8.06 -12.35 10.65
C SER A 412 8.26 -12.90 9.24
N TYR A 413 8.72 -12.06 8.31
CA TYR A 413 8.95 -12.38 6.89
C TYR A 413 7.70 -12.69 6.06
N ALA A 414 6.48 -12.43 6.57
CA ALA A 414 5.27 -12.64 5.80
C ALA A 414 5.33 -11.91 4.45
N SER A 415 5.86 -10.69 4.42
CA SER A 415 6.06 -9.87 3.22
C SER A 415 6.97 -10.51 2.16
N GLU A 416 7.98 -11.27 2.59
CA GLU A 416 8.94 -11.93 1.71
C GLU A 416 8.45 -13.33 1.25
N ILE A 417 7.60 -13.97 2.05
CA ILE A 417 7.08 -15.32 1.76
C ILE A 417 5.90 -15.26 0.77
N ILE A 418 5.09 -14.21 0.85
CA ILE A 418 3.79 -14.13 0.16
C ILE A 418 3.88 -14.24 -1.36
N TYR A 419 4.99 -13.83 -1.98
CA TYR A 419 5.11 -13.91 -3.44
C TYR A 419 5.14 -15.37 -3.92
N GLY A 420 5.77 -16.29 -3.16
CA GLY A 420 5.73 -17.73 -3.46
C GLY A 420 4.30 -18.28 -3.37
N ALA A 421 3.55 -17.87 -2.35
CA ALA A 421 2.12 -18.20 -2.22
C ALA A 421 1.29 -17.60 -3.38
N ALA A 422 1.59 -16.37 -3.80
CA ALA A 422 0.95 -15.75 -4.96
C ALA A 422 1.20 -16.54 -6.26
N MET A 423 2.39 -17.10 -6.44
CA MET A 423 2.69 -18.00 -7.56
C MET A 423 1.84 -19.27 -7.51
N MET A 424 1.63 -19.87 -6.32
CA MET A 424 0.78 -21.05 -6.15
C MET A 424 -0.69 -20.73 -6.52
N VAL A 425 -1.23 -19.63 -5.99
CA VAL A 425 -2.60 -19.19 -6.29
C VAL A 425 -2.77 -18.85 -7.77
N HIS A 426 -1.78 -18.15 -8.36
CA HIS A 426 -1.82 -17.77 -9.78
C HIS A 426 -1.76 -18.97 -10.72
N SER A 427 -0.86 -19.92 -10.44
CA SER A 427 -0.65 -21.08 -11.32
C SER A 427 -1.80 -22.08 -11.29
N LYS A 428 -2.60 -22.07 -10.22
CA LYS A 428 -3.70 -23.04 -10.00
C LYS A 428 -3.25 -24.50 -10.14
N LEU A 429 -1.98 -24.76 -9.84
CA LEU A 429 -1.44 -26.13 -9.89
C LEU A 429 -2.12 -26.99 -8.83
N PRO A 430 -2.47 -28.25 -9.17
CA PRO A 430 -2.95 -29.21 -8.18
C PRO A 430 -1.92 -29.39 -7.06
N VAL A 431 -2.39 -29.48 -5.81
CA VAL A 431 -1.53 -29.59 -4.62
C VAL A 431 -0.52 -30.73 -4.73
N GLN A 432 -0.86 -31.85 -5.35
CA GLN A 432 0.03 -32.98 -5.63
C GLN A 432 1.26 -32.62 -6.50
N HIS A 433 1.33 -31.43 -7.07
CA HIS A 433 2.51 -30.90 -7.76
C HIS A 433 3.27 -29.92 -6.87
N LEU A 434 2.57 -29.22 -5.95
CA LEU A 434 3.16 -28.27 -5.01
C LEU A 434 3.90 -28.98 -3.88
N ASP A 435 3.43 -30.14 -3.43
CA ASP A 435 4.08 -30.97 -2.41
C ASP A 435 5.45 -31.53 -2.81
N LYS A 436 5.75 -31.54 -4.13
CA LYS A 436 7.05 -31.95 -4.70
C LYS A 436 8.06 -30.82 -4.79
N ILE A 437 7.66 -29.58 -4.53
CA ILE A 437 8.56 -28.44 -4.54
C ILE A 437 9.45 -28.50 -3.30
N VAL A 438 10.76 -28.40 -3.52
CA VAL A 438 11.75 -28.38 -2.42
C VAL A 438 11.80 -26.97 -1.83
N PHE A 439 11.47 -26.87 -0.56
CA PHE A 439 11.64 -25.65 0.23
C PHE A 439 13.02 -25.68 0.89
N PRO A 440 13.80 -24.59 0.86
CA PRO A 440 15.09 -24.56 1.53
C PRO A 440 14.92 -24.64 3.05
N HIS A 441 15.80 -25.41 3.71
CA HIS A 441 15.82 -25.59 5.17
C HIS A 441 17.15 -25.05 5.75
N PRO A 442 17.10 -24.32 6.91
CA PRO A 442 15.90 -23.85 7.62
C PRO A 442 15.44 -22.47 7.10
N THR A 443 14.17 -22.30 6.82
CA THR A 443 13.56 -21.02 6.45
C THR A 443 12.19 -20.83 7.12
N VAL A 444 11.78 -19.58 7.30
CA VAL A 444 10.43 -19.27 7.80
C VAL A 444 9.35 -19.66 6.76
N GLY A 445 9.70 -19.63 5.46
CA GLY A 445 8.80 -20.02 4.36
C GLY A 445 8.32 -21.48 4.40
N GLU A 446 9.02 -22.35 5.15
CA GLU A 446 8.59 -23.76 5.35
C GLU A 446 7.21 -23.87 5.97
N VAL A 447 6.71 -22.85 6.67
CA VAL A 447 5.34 -22.85 7.20
C VAL A 447 4.29 -23.05 6.11
N VAL A 448 4.53 -22.56 4.88
CA VAL A 448 3.62 -22.77 3.74
C VAL A 448 3.66 -24.24 3.30
N ARG A 449 4.85 -24.87 3.29
CA ARG A 449 5.02 -26.28 3.03
C ARG A 449 4.28 -27.13 4.08
N GLU A 450 4.46 -26.82 5.36
CA GLU A 450 3.77 -27.53 6.44
C GLU A 450 2.24 -27.37 6.31
N ALA A 451 1.75 -26.21 5.91
CA ALA A 451 0.34 -25.99 5.62
C ALA A 451 -0.18 -26.88 4.46
N LEU A 452 0.62 -27.10 3.41
CA LEU A 452 0.27 -28.01 2.31
C LEU A 452 0.19 -29.47 2.78
N PHE A 453 1.03 -29.89 3.71
CA PHE A 453 1.01 -31.26 4.25
C PHE A 453 -0.12 -31.54 5.25
N LEU A 454 -0.80 -30.50 5.71
CA LEU A 454 -2.00 -30.63 6.55
C LEU A 454 -3.30 -30.79 5.73
N LEU A 455 -3.24 -30.69 4.38
CA LEU A 455 -4.36 -30.97 3.48
C LEU A 455 -4.62 -32.46 3.35
#